data_2f6ae84b47dae8098a7ada60bc090533
#
_entry.id   2f6ae84b47dae8098a7ada60bc090533
#
_cell.length_a   1.000
_cell.length_b   1.000
_cell.length_c   1.000
_cell.angle_alpha   90.00
_cell.angle_beta   90.00
_cell.angle_gamma   90.00
#
_symmetry.space_group_name_H-M   'P 1'
#
loop_
_entity.id
_entity.type
_entity.pdbx_description
1 polymer ?
#
loop_
_entity_poly.entity_id
_entity_poly.type
_entity_poly.pdbx_seq_one_letter_code
_entity_poly.pdbx_strand_id
1 'polypeptide(L)'
;MTSIVTGLVTDLGTYTVANVSSAQGRTRDFGNNTGHSAGWSLYIVYEDPALQGKSITSFDGFSAISVSGGNAALDIPVSGFRTVPSPAPVRANFAFATLEGDSPILGDQLLLNGSNLSTADRPSTNFFNSSVTQLSALPVNNRNPNSTNTLGFDTGVMVVPNPANSVIANDATSATVRLETSGDTYFPYFFSLAVDIIEPNIVLTKIVEDALGNDIGGILVNLGDELNYVLGFNNTGNDD
;
A
#
# COMPACT_ATOMS: atom_id res chain seq x y z
N MET A 1 -16.18 6.00 10.30
CA MET A 1 -17.08 6.28 9.15
C MET A 1 -16.17 6.58 7.96
N THR A 2 -16.32 5.84 6.87
CA THR A 2 -15.58 6.05 5.63
C THR A 2 -16.48 6.75 4.62
N SER A 3 -15.91 7.68 3.86
CA SER A 3 -16.64 8.39 2.81
C SER A 3 -15.78 8.46 1.56
N ILE A 4 -16.40 8.17 0.41
CA ILE A 4 -15.76 8.30 -0.89
C ILE A 4 -15.81 9.78 -1.29
N VAL A 5 -14.64 10.38 -1.49
CA VAL A 5 -14.49 11.81 -1.82
C VAL A 5 -13.82 12.05 -3.17
N THR A 6 -13.83 11.06 -4.04
CA THR A 6 -13.16 11.12 -5.37
C THR A 6 -13.56 12.36 -6.18
N GLY A 7 -14.82 12.76 -6.14
CA GLY A 7 -15.27 13.97 -6.83
C GLY A 7 -14.85 15.29 -6.18
N LEU A 8 -14.28 15.25 -4.97
CA LEU A 8 -13.83 16.43 -4.23
C LEU A 8 -12.30 16.59 -4.26
N VAL A 9 -11.57 15.52 -4.58
CA VAL A 9 -10.10 15.50 -4.65
C VAL A 9 -9.71 15.46 -6.12
N THR A 10 -9.51 16.63 -6.71
CA THR A 10 -9.27 16.75 -8.15
C THR A 10 -7.87 17.26 -8.48
N ASP A 11 -7.11 17.73 -7.49
CA ASP A 11 -5.77 18.28 -7.70
C ASP A 11 -5.00 18.33 -6.36
N LEU A 12 -3.73 18.70 -6.43
CA LEU A 12 -2.92 19.02 -5.26
C LEU A 12 -3.48 20.28 -4.58
N GLY A 13 -3.60 20.25 -3.26
CA GLY A 13 -4.15 21.38 -2.54
C GLY A 13 -4.32 21.14 -1.04
N THR A 14 -5.03 22.07 -0.40
CA THR A 14 -5.38 21.94 1.01
C THR A 14 -6.80 21.39 1.15
N TYR A 15 -6.90 20.30 1.85
CA TYR A 15 -8.17 19.67 2.20
C TYR A 15 -8.45 19.84 3.68
N THR A 16 -9.67 20.22 4.01
CA THR A 16 -10.09 20.46 5.39
C THR A 16 -11.18 19.47 5.80
N VAL A 17 -10.97 18.81 6.92
CA VAL A 17 -11.99 17.98 7.58
C VAL A 17 -12.39 18.67 8.88
N ALA A 18 -13.68 18.71 9.16
CA ALA A 18 -14.22 19.30 10.36
C ALA A 18 -15.21 18.37 11.07
N ASN A 19 -15.53 18.69 12.32
CA ASN A 19 -16.50 17.97 13.13
C ASN A 19 -16.17 16.48 13.35
N VAL A 20 -14.87 16.15 13.48
CA VAL A 20 -14.47 14.81 13.90
C VAL A 20 -14.90 14.63 15.35
N SER A 21 -15.91 13.77 15.56
CA SER A 21 -16.43 13.52 16.90
C SER A 21 -15.51 12.61 17.69
N SER A 22 -15.24 12.98 18.95
CA SER A 22 -14.55 12.14 19.92
C SER A 22 -15.19 12.27 21.28
N ALA A 23 -15.25 11.18 22.03
CA ALA A 23 -15.54 11.24 23.46
C ALA A 23 -14.31 11.80 24.21
N GLN A 24 -14.57 12.35 25.40
CA GLN A 24 -13.52 12.81 26.29
C GLN A 24 -13.30 11.81 27.44
N GLY A 25 -12.09 11.75 27.94
CA GLY A 25 -11.75 10.91 29.07
C GLY A 25 -11.15 9.56 28.68
N ARG A 26 -11.52 8.52 29.41
CA ARG A 26 -11.00 7.15 29.24
C ARG A 26 -12.13 6.15 29.32
N THR A 27 -12.04 5.08 28.56
CA THR A 27 -12.94 3.93 28.67
C THR A 27 -12.35 2.85 29.56
N ARG A 28 -13.20 2.02 30.14
CA ARG A 28 -12.82 0.82 30.88
C ARG A 28 -13.10 -0.46 30.10
N ASP A 29 -13.68 -0.34 28.92
CA ASP A 29 -14.19 -1.49 28.17
C ASP A 29 -13.09 -2.38 27.60
N PHE A 30 -11.89 -1.80 27.37
CA PHE A 30 -10.73 -2.50 26.79
C PHE A 30 -9.53 -2.54 27.73
N GLY A 31 -9.77 -2.48 29.03
CA GLY A 31 -8.73 -2.46 30.06
C GLY A 31 -8.71 -1.17 30.87
N ASN A 32 -7.81 -1.12 31.84
CA ASN A 32 -7.73 0.04 32.71
C ASN A 32 -7.10 1.23 31.96
N ASN A 33 -7.92 2.23 31.70
CA ASN A 33 -7.50 3.53 31.22
C ASN A 33 -7.14 3.64 29.72
N THR A 34 -7.74 2.84 28.84
CA THR A 34 -7.65 3.08 27.39
C THR A 34 -8.14 4.49 27.07
N GLY A 35 -7.35 5.26 26.36
CA GLY A 35 -7.64 6.63 25.98
C GLY A 35 -8.74 6.72 24.94
N HIS A 36 -9.29 7.91 24.77
CA HIS A 36 -10.15 8.23 23.62
C HIS A 36 -9.30 8.98 22.59
N SER A 37 -9.23 8.46 21.40
CA SER A 37 -8.52 9.06 20.27
C SER A 37 -9.49 9.41 19.16
N ALA A 38 -9.17 10.43 18.40
CA ALA A 38 -9.88 10.76 17.17
C ALA A 38 -8.91 11.32 16.13
N GLY A 39 -9.18 11.02 14.88
CA GLY A 39 -8.40 11.50 13.78
C GLY A 39 -9.09 11.25 12.45
N TRP A 40 -8.47 11.68 11.39
CA TRP A 40 -8.90 11.38 10.04
C TRP A 40 -7.69 11.17 9.15
N SER A 41 -7.86 10.39 8.12
CA SER A 41 -6.88 10.20 7.07
C SER A 41 -7.54 10.31 5.71
N LEU A 42 -6.80 10.83 4.73
CA LEU A 42 -7.18 10.83 3.32
C LEU A 42 -6.30 9.81 2.60
N TYR A 43 -6.92 8.83 2.00
CA TYR A 43 -6.24 7.84 1.18
C TYR A 43 -6.56 8.11 -0.29
N ILE A 44 -5.50 8.28 -1.09
CA ILE A 44 -5.61 8.61 -2.50
C ILE A 44 -4.96 7.49 -3.32
N VAL A 45 -5.73 6.93 -4.25
CA VAL A 45 -5.22 6.07 -5.31
C VAL A 45 -5.23 6.88 -6.60
N TYR A 46 -4.11 6.90 -7.28
CA TYR A 46 -3.97 7.60 -8.55
C TYR A 46 -3.30 6.71 -9.58
N GLU A 47 -3.53 7.02 -10.84
CA GLU A 47 -2.90 6.38 -11.98
C GLU A 47 -1.74 7.24 -12.48
N ASP A 48 -0.60 6.60 -12.73
CA ASP A 48 0.56 7.23 -13.35
C ASP A 48 1.20 6.20 -14.31
N PRO A 49 1.16 6.45 -15.61
CA PRO A 49 1.70 5.50 -16.60
C PRO A 49 3.22 5.31 -16.54
N ALA A 50 3.93 6.14 -15.78
CA ALA A 50 5.37 5.97 -15.54
C ALA A 50 5.68 5.02 -14.36
N LEU A 51 4.68 4.61 -13.60
CA LEU A 51 4.83 3.73 -12.44
C LEU A 51 4.46 2.29 -12.80
N GLN A 52 5.10 1.36 -12.12
CA GLN A 52 4.78 -0.07 -12.18
C GLN A 52 3.32 -0.32 -11.77
N GLY A 53 2.60 -1.11 -12.56
CA GLY A 53 1.24 -1.54 -12.23
C GLY A 53 1.18 -2.28 -10.90
N LYS A 54 0.14 -1.99 -10.13
CA LYS A 54 -0.08 -2.60 -8.82
C LYS A 54 -1.50 -3.10 -8.66
N SER A 55 -1.64 -4.26 -8.05
CA SER A 55 -2.91 -4.64 -7.44
C SER A 55 -3.02 -3.97 -6.08
N ILE A 56 -4.08 -3.19 -5.88
CA ILE A 56 -4.31 -2.46 -4.63
C ILE A 56 -5.58 -3.00 -3.99
N THR A 57 -5.46 -3.54 -2.79
CA THR A 57 -6.59 -3.98 -1.98
C THR A 57 -6.64 -3.14 -0.72
N SER A 58 -7.77 -2.48 -0.51
CA SER A 58 -7.98 -1.60 0.65
C SER A 58 -9.14 -2.11 1.50
N PHE A 59 -8.97 -1.99 2.80
CA PHE A 59 -9.97 -2.35 3.79
C PHE A 59 -10.23 -1.15 4.69
N ASP A 60 -11.48 -0.84 4.88
CA ASP A 60 -11.94 0.10 5.90
C ASP A 60 -12.86 -0.62 6.87
N GLY A 61 -12.86 -0.19 8.10
CA GLY A 61 -13.65 -0.80 9.15
C GLY A 61 -13.28 -0.24 10.50
N PHE A 62 -13.53 -0.98 11.54
CA PHE A 62 -13.12 -0.65 12.89
C PHE A 62 -13.07 -1.92 13.73
N SER A 63 -11.95 -2.15 14.39
CA SER A 63 -11.78 -3.27 15.31
C SER A 63 -11.05 -2.80 16.57
N ALA A 64 -11.25 -3.49 17.67
CA ALA A 64 -10.46 -3.32 18.87
C ALA A 64 -9.50 -4.50 19.00
N ILE A 65 -8.20 -4.24 19.02
CA ILE A 65 -7.17 -5.23 19.27
C ILE A 65 -6.68 -5.01 20.70
N SER A 66 -7.02 -5.95 21.58
CA SER A 66 -6.77 -5.79 23.03
C SER A 66 -6.79 -7.13 23.73
N VAL A 67 -5.78 -7.38 24.56
CA VAL A 67 -5.75 -8.57 25.44
C VAL A 67 -6.89 -8.51 26.44
N SER A 68 -7.07 -7.38 27.12
CA SER A 68 -8.12 -7.19 28.13
C SER A 68 -9.52 -7.16 27.54
N GLY A 69 -9.67 -6.76 26.28
CA GLY A 69 -10.92 -6.81 25.54
C GLY A 69 -11.25 -8.19 24.98
N GLY A 70 -10.36 -9.18 25.14
CA GLY A 70 -10.58 -10.56 24.68
C GLY A 70 -10.36 -10.77 23.19
N ASN A 71 -9.82 -9.80 22.47
CA ASN A 71 -9.50 -9.87 21.04
C ASN A 71 -8.05 -9.44 20.81
N ALA A 72 -7.12 -10.29 21.15
CA ALA A 72 -5.68 -9.99 21.08
C ALA A 72 -5.10 -10.10 19.66
N ALA A 73 -5.84 -10.63 18.71
CA ALA A 73 -5.38 -10.78 17.32
C ALA A 73 -6.53 -10.76 16.33
N LEU A 74 -6.25 -10.26 15.13
CA LEU A 74 -7.16 -10.24 13.99
C LEU A 74 -6.40 -10.62 12.73
N ASP A 75 -6.85 -11.67 12.04
CA ASP A 75 -6.34 -12.06 10.72
C ASP A 75 -7.26 -11.54 9.63
N ILE A 76 -6.68 -10.87 8.64
CA ILE A 76 -7.40 -10.32 7.50
C ILE A 76 -6.83 -10.93 6.23
N PRO A 77 -7.57 -11.83 5.56
CA PRO A 77 -7.14 -12.40 4.30
C PRO A 77 -7.22 -11.37 3.17
N VAL A 78 -6.17 -11.27 2.39
CA VAL A 78 -6.08 -10.46 1.18
C VAL A 78 -5.90 -11.37 -0.01
N SER A 79 -6.65 -11.17 -1.07
CA SER A 79 -6.56 -11.95 -2.31
C SER A 79 -6.91 -11.08 -3.53
N GLY A 80 -6.89 -11.68 -4.72
CA GLY A 80 -7.24 -10.96 -5.95
C GLY A 80 -6.05 -10.31 -6.64
N PHE A 81 -4.83 -10.70 -6.27
CA PHE A 81 -3.59 -10.35 -6.97
C PHE A 81 -2.83 -11.60 -7.41
N ARG A 82 -1.85 -11.42 -8.27
CA ARG A 82 -0.80 -12.39 -8.53
C ARG A 82 0.52 -11.64 -8.57
N THR A 83 1.46 -12.08 -7.77
CA THR A 83 2.81 -11.51 -7.75
C THR A 83 3.62 -11.99 -8.95
N VAL A 84 4.66 -11.24 -9.27
CA VAL A 84 5.59 -11.56 -10.36
C VAL A 84 6.19 -12.96 -10.19
N PRO A 85 6.47 -13.68 -11.30
CA PRO A 85 7.06 -15.03 -11.25
C PRO A 85 8.53 -14.98 -10.80
N SER A 86 9.03 -16.12 -10.39
CA SER A 86 10.47 -16.28 -10.11
C SER A 86 11.29 -16.13 -11.41
N PRO A 87 12.47 -15.48 -11.36
CA PRO A 87 13.21 -14.99 -10.18
C PRO A 87 12.98 -13.51 -9.82
N ALA A 88 11.97 -12.86 -10.39
CA ALA A 88 11.75 -11.44 -10.20
C ALA A 88 11.49 -11.09 -8.71
N PRO A 89 11.94 -9.91 -8.23
CA PRO A 89 11.69 -9.48 -6.86
C PRO A 89 10.22 -9.06 -6.69
N VAL A 90 9.54 -9.64 -5.73
CA VAL A 90 8.18 -9.23 -5.34
C VAL A 90 8.25 -8.00 -4.45
N ARG A 91 7.61 -6.92 -4.88
CA ARG A 91 7.55 -5.65 -4.16
C ARG A 91 6.12 -5.36 -3.71
N ALA A 92 5.99 -4.82 -2.52
CA ALA A 92 4.71 -4.40 -1.99
C ALA A 92 4.85 -3.17 -1.09
N ASN A 93 3.79 -2.37 -1.02
CA ASN A 93 3.65 -1.28 -0.08
C ASN A 93 2.44 -1.56 0.82
N PHE A 94 2.55 -1.11 2.06
CA PHE A 94 1.47 -1.22 3.04
C PHE A 94 1.15 0.17 3.58
N ALA A 95 -0.12 0.55 3.53
CA ALA A 95 -0.64 1.77 4.13
C ALA A 95 -1.62 1.40 5.26
N PHE A 96 -1.62 2.15 6.33
CA PHE A 96 -2.47 1.88 7.50
C PHE A 96 -2.86 3.16 8.23
N ALA A 97 -3.93 3.05 8.99
CA ALA A 97 -4.31 4.05 9.98
C ALA A 97 -5.00 3.38 11.17
N THR A 98 -4.55 3.74 12.37
CA THR A 98 -5.07 3.25 13.64
C THR A 98 -5.24 4.37 14.65
N LEU A 99 -6.04 4.12 15.67
CA LEU A 99 -6.19 4.99 16.83
C LEU A 99 -5.70 4.27 18.08
N GLU A 100 -5.28 5.03 19.05
CA GLU A 100 -4.92 4.61 20.42
C GLU A 100 -3.59 3.86 20.57
N GLY A 101 -2.83 3.60 19.50
CA GLY A 101 -1.48 3.07 19.67
C GLY A 101 -0.62 3.98 20.55
N ASP A 102 0.00 3.43 21.57
CA ASP A 102 0.74 4.18 22.58
C ASP A 102 2.25 4.09 22.37
N SER A 103 2.93 5.24 22.40
CA SER A 103 4.39 5.28 22.24
C SER A 103 5.17 4.48 23.31
N PRO A 104 4.80 4.48 24.61
CA PRO A 104 5.54 3.77 25.63
C PRO A 104 5.06 2.33 25.91
N ILE A 105 3.92 1.91 25.34
CA ILE A 105 3.36 0.58 25.62
C ILE A 105 3.77 -0.36 24.49
N LEU A 106 4.37 -1.47 24.87
CA LEU A 106 4.85 -2.49 23.94
C LEU A 106 3.83 -3.61 23.77
N GLY A 107 3.96 -4.35 22.66
CA GLY A 107 3.24 -5.59 22.46
C GLY A 107 2.39 -5.63 21.20
N ASP A 108 2.11 -4.49 20.60
CA ASP A 108 1.41 -4.39 19.32
C ASP A 108 2.33 -4.72 18.14
N GLN A 109 1.80 -5.48 17.19
CA GLN A 109 2.54 -5.99 16.05
C GLN A 109 1.68 -5.97 14.79
N LEU A 110 2.36 -5.74 13.67
CA LEU A 110 1.83 -5.93 12.32
C LEU A 110 2.61 -7.05 11.64
N LEU A 111 1.92 -8.09 11.20
CA LEU A 111 2.52 -9.20 10.48
C LEU A 111 1.92 -9.32 9.08
N LEU A 112 2.73 -9.80 8.16
CA LEU A 112 2.30 -10.21 6.83
C LEU A 112 2.79 -11.63 6.57
N ASN A 113 1.88 -12.55 6.29
CA ASN A 113 2.15 -13.98 6.13
C ASN A 113 2.96 -14.59 7.29
N GLY A 114 2.67 -14.15 8.53
CA GLY A 114 3.35 -14.60 9.73
C GLY A 114 4.71 -13.94 9.99
N SER A 115 5.17 -13.05 9.12
CA SER A 115 6.43 -12.30 9.30
C SER A 115 6.16 -10.94 9.93
N ASN A 116 6.80 -10.63 11.05
CA ASN A 116 6.69 -9.32 11.68
C ASN A 116 7.26 -8.24 10.76
N LEU A 117 6.46 -7.20 10.51
CA LEU A 117 6.90 -6.01 9.82
C LEU A 117 7.51 -5.02 10.81
N SER A 118 8.53 -4.31 10.35
CA SER A 118 9.16 -3.25 11.14
C SER A 118 9.85 -2.24 10.22
N THR A 119 10.05 -1.05 10.73
CA THR A 119 10.88 0.01 10.14
C THR A 119 11.77 0.60 11.23
N ALA A 120 12.65 1.54 10.86
CA ALA A 120 13.50 2.22 11.84
C ALA A 120 12.69 2.95 12.93
N ASP A 121 11.52 3.51 12.54
CA ASP A 121 10.66 4.27 13.45
C ASP A 121 9.47 3.47 14.00
N ARG A 122 9.31 2.22 13.54
CA ARG A 122 8.23 1.31 13.97
C ARG A 122 8.83 -0.05 14.31
N PRO A 123 9.27 -0.23 15.55
CA PRO A 123 9.78 -1.53 16.01
C PRO A 123 8.73 -2.63 15.89
N SER A 124 9.14 -3.86 15.65
CA SER A 124 8.23 -5.00 15.52
C SER A 124 7.41 -5.33 16.78
N THR A 125 7.76 -4.75 17.92
CA THR A 125 7.07 -4.93 19.20
C THR A 125 6.34 -3.67 19.69
N ASN A 126 6.32 -2.62 18.88
CA ASN A 126 5.59 -1.38 19.10
C ASN A 126 5.39 -0.71 17.73
N PHE A 127 4.65 -1.38 16.88
CA PHE A 127 4.45 -0.92 15.51
C PHE A 127 3.52 0.29 15.43
N PHE A 128 2.47 0.31 16.26
CA PHE A 128 1.51 1.40 16.38
C PHE A 128 1.86 2.30 17.57
N ASN A 129 2.86 3.12 17.40
CA ASN A 129 3.55 3.84 18.47
C ASN A 129 3.26 5.35 18.51
N SER A 130 2.04 5.76 18.18
CA SER A 130 1.62 7.17 18.12
C SER A 130 2.46 8.00 17.14
N SER A 131 2.69 7.53 15.92
CA SER A 131 3.50 8.26 14.96
C SER A 131 2.86 8.35 13.57
N VAL A 132 3.35 9.31 12.77
CA VAL A 132 3.03 9.44 11.34
C VAL A 132 4.31 9.26 10.55
N THR A 133 4.33 8.26 9.68
CA THR A 133 5.51 7.88 8.90
C THR A 133 5.21 7.84 7.41
N GLN A 134 6.24 8.06 6.59
CA GLN A 134 6.18 8.01 5.13
C GLN A 134 6.93 6.78 4.58
N LEU A 135 6.91 6.57 3.27
CA LEU A 135 7.51 5.40 2.60
C LEU A 135 8.97 5.13 2.98
N SER A 136 9.75 6.18 3.25
CA SER A 136 11.14 6.07 3.70
C SER A 136 11.30 5.64 5.15
N ALA A 137 10.20 5.32 5.82
CA ALA A 137 10.14 5.02 7.25
C ALA A 137 10.62 6.17 8.15
N LEU A 138 10.68 7.39 7.62
CA LEU A 138 11.02 8.58 8.39
C LEU A 138 9.76 9.26 8.90
N PRO A 139 9.80 9.84 10.11
CA PRO A 139 8.71 10.66 10.62
C PRO A 139 8.41 11.83 9.67
N VAL A 140 7.13 12.18 9.56
CA VAL A 140 6.72 13.35 8.82
C VAL A 140 6.95 14.60 9.67
N ASN A 141 7.97 15.39 9.35
CA ASN A 141 8.43 16.49 10.18
C ASN A 141 7.90 17.87 9.76
N ASN A 142 7.22 17.98 8.62
CA ASN A 142 6.71 19.24 8.07
C ASN A 142 5.24 19.52 8.38
N ARG A 143 4.69 18.91 9.41
CA ARG A 143 3.30 19.06 9.87
C ARG A 143 3.19 20.04 11.05
N ASN A 144 1.99 20.50 11.32
CA ASN A 144 1.70 21.36 12.47
C ASN A 144 0.53 20.78 13.30
N PRO A 145 0.71 20.44 14.59
CA PRO A 145 1.98 20.50 15.29
C PRO A 145 2.98 19.42 14.81
N ASN A 146 4.24 19.78 14.78
CA ASN A 146 5.33 18.85 14.52
C ASN A 146 5.69 18.11 15.82
N SER A 147 5.09 16.94 16.01
CA SER A 147 5.30 16.11 17.19
C SER A 147 5.66 14.70 16.79
N THR A 148 6.59 14.08 17.48
CA THR A 148 6.94 12.66 17.32
C THR A 148 5.95 11.72 18.01
N ASN A 149 5.05 12.27 18.84
CA ASN A 149 3.95 11.56 19.47
C ASN A 149 2.64 12.26 19.07
N THR A 150 1.78 11.54 18.39
CA THR A 150 0.50 12.01 17.85
C THR A 150 -0.68 11.70 18.76
N LEU A 151 -0.41 11.34 20.01
CA LEU A 151 -1.41 11.10 21.05
C LEU A 151 -2.45 10.04 20.63
N GLY A 152 -1.96 8.88 20.24
CA GLY A 152 -2.79 7.74 19.87
C GLY A 152 -3.31 7.78 18.42
N PHE A 153 -2.80 8.65 17.57
CA PHE A 153 -3.10 8.61 16.13
C PHE A 153 -1.90 8.06 15.37
N ASP A 154 -2.08 6.91 14.74
CA ASP A 154 -1.06 6.27 13.93
C ASP A 154 -1.48 6.21 12.46
N THR A 155 -0.61 6.65 11.58
CA THR A 155 -0.79 6.43 10.15
C THR A 155 0.55 6.38 9.43
N GLY A 156 0.59 5.64 8.35
CA GLY A 156 1.81 5.56 7.57
C GLY A 156 1.66 4.79 6.29
N VAL A 157 2.68 4.95 5.46
CA VAL A 157 2.93 4.11 4.30
C VAL A 157 4.35 3.57 4.41
N MET A 158 4.52 2.27 4.16
CA MET A 158 5.82 1.63 4.21
C MET A 158 6.04 0.72 3.01
N VAL A 159 7.30 0.55 2.62
CA VAL A 159 7.70 -0.56 1.76
C VAL A 159 7.72 -1.82 2.62
N VAL A 160 7.07 -2.88 2.16
CA VAL A 160 7.13 -4.18 2.83
C VAL A 160 8.54 -4.76 2.67
N PRO A 161 9.28 -5.02 3.76
CA PRO A 161 10.55 -5.72 3.68
C PRO A 161 10.33 -7.15 3.17
N ASN A 162 10.81 -7.47 1.98
CA ASN A 162 10.63 -8.79 1.37
C ASN A 162 11.95 -9.36 0.82
N PRO A 163 12.97 -9.57 1.67
CA PRO A 163 14.24 -10.08 1.22
C PRO A 163 14.10 -11.51 0.65
N ALA A 164 14.63 -11.71 -0.55
CA ALA A 164 14.53 -12.99 -1.27
C ALA A 164 13.09 -13.55 -1.37
N ASN A 165 12.10 -12.66 -1.45
CA ASN A 165 10.68 -12.99 -1.53
C ASN A 165 10.16 -13.88 -0.36
N SER A 166 10.73 -13.70 0.83
CA SER A 166 10.44 -14.54 2.00
C SER A 166 9.14 -14.20 2.73
N VAL A 167 8.62 -12.98 2.57
CA VAL A 167 7.37 -12.52 3.18
C VAL A 167 6.19 -12.68 2.22
N ILE A 168 6.39 -12.28 0.97
CA ILE A 168 5.44 -12.54 -0.12
C ILE A 168 6.21 -13.25 -1.21
N ALA A 169 5.83 -14.49 -1.50
CA ALA A 169 6.49 -15.32 -2.49
C ALA A 169 6.15 -14.89 -3.92
N ASN A 170 6.95 -15.35 -4.87
CA ASN A 170 6.58 -15.31 -6.28
C ASN A 170 5.32 -16.14 -6.53
N ASP A 171 4.55 -15.77 -7.55
CA ASP A 171 3.28 -16.42 -7.93
C ASP A 171 2.22 -16.50 -6.82
N ALA A 172 2.39 -15.73 -5.74
CA ALA A 172 1.40 -15.67 -4.68
C ALA A 172 0.12 -14.98 -5.16
N THR A 173 -1.02 -15.53 -4.79
CA THR A 173 -2.36 -15.01 -5.13
C THR A 173 -3.14 -14.52 -3.93
N SER A 174 -2.55 -14.67 -2.74
CA SER A 174 -3.13 -14.24 -1.47
C SER A 174 -2.05 -13.92 -0.46
N ALA A 175 -2.42 -13.16 0.56
CA ALA A 175 -1.62 -12.88 1.75
C ALA A 175 -2.54 -12.80 2.96
N THR A 176 -1.98 -12.90 4.16
CA THR A 176 -2.70 -12.66 5.40
C THR A 176 -2.03 -11.52 6.15
N VAL A 177 -2.77 -10.47 6.39
CA VAL A 177 -2.38 -9.39 7.32
C VAL A 177 -2.87 -9.80 8.71
N ARG A 178 -1.96 -9.79 9.68
CA ARG A 178 -2.29 -10.05 11.07
C ARG A 178 -1.93 -8.85 11.93
N LEU A 179 -2.90 -8.43 12.69
CA LEU A 179 -2.80 -7.41 13.72
C LEU A 179 -2.86 -8.12 15.06
N GLU A 180 -1.89 -7.93 15.94
CA GLU A 180 -1.92 -8.58 17.25
C GLU A 180 -1.29 -7.72 18.32
N THR A 181 -1.61 -8.03 19.56
CA THR A 181 -1.02 -7.41 20.74
C THR A 181 -0.82 -8.39 21.88
N SER A 182 0.23 -8.14 22.68
CA SER A 182 0.44 -8.78 23.98
C SER A 182 0.36 -7.79 25.16
N GLY A 183 0.11 -6.51 24.87
CA GLY A 183 0.10 -5.44 25.88
C GLY A 183 -0.78 -4.27 25.52
N ASP A 184 -0.42 -3.53 24.49
CA ASP A 184 -1.13 -2.33 24.08
C ASP A 184 -2.56 -2.61 23.56
N THR A 185 -3.41 -1.59 23.59
CA THR A 185 -4.74 -1.61 22.99
C THR A 185 -4.78 -0.60 21.87
N TYR A 186 -5.20 -1.01 20.67
CA TYR A 186 -5.31 -0.10 19.53
C TYR A 186 -6.50 -0.44 18.64
N PHE A 187 -6.92 0.54 17.84
CA PHE A 187 -8.12 0.47 17.02
C PHE A 187 -7.78 0.70 15.54
N PRO A 188 -7.47 -0.36 14.78
CA PRO A 188 -7.27 -0.23 13.36
C PRO A 188 -8.59 0.11 12.66
N TYR A 189 -8.54 1.08 11.73
CA TYR A 189 -9.71 1.48 10.98
C TYR A 189 -9.50 1.52 9.46
N PHE A 190 -8.25 1.46 9.02
CA PHE A 190 -7.91 1.41 7.61
C PHE A 190 -6.58 0.70 7.38
N PHE A 191 -6.50 -0.11 6.32
CA PHE A 191 -5.24 -0.50 5.73
C PHE A 191 -5.39 -0.76 4.22
N SER A 192 -4.26 -0.75 3.52
CA SER A 192 -4.18 -1.09 2.11
C SER A 192 -2.86 -1.81 1.82
N LEU A 193 -2.95 -2.89 1.07
CA LEU A 193 -1.81 -3.61 0.52
C LEU A 193 -1.76 -3.37 -0.99
N ALA A 194 -0.65 -2.82 -1.48
CA ALA A 194 -0.38 -2.62 -2.88
C ALA A 194 0.78 -3.53 -3.29
N VAL A 195 0.55 -4.45 -4.22
CA VAL A 195 1.52 -5.44 -4.68
C VAL A 195 1.80 -5.23 -6.14
N ASP A 196 3.08 -5.26 -6.56
CA ASP A 196 3.45 -5.19 -7.97
C ASP A 196 2.88 -6.41 -8.70
N ILE A 197 2.25 -6.16 -9.84
CA ILE A 197 1.64 -7.20 -10.67
C ILE A 197 2.46 -7.42 -11.94
N ILE A 198 2.16 -8.53 -12.61
CA ILE A 198 2.62 -8.78 -13.97
C ILE A 198 1.91 -7.78 -14.89
N GLU A 199 2.68 -7.06 -15.64
CA GLU A 199 2.18 -6.07 -16.59
C GLU A 199 3.00 -6.16 -17.88
N PRO A 200 2.59 -7.01 -18.83
CA PRO A 200 3.22 -7.04 -20.14
C PRO A 200 2.93 -5.73 -20.88
N ASN A 201 3.96 -5.11 -21.41
CA ASN A 201 3.84 -3.91 -22.25
C ASN A 201 4.36 -4.24 -23.65
N ILE A 202 3.45 -4.65 -24.51
CA ILE A 202 3.76 -5.05 -25.88
C ILE A 202 3.83 -3.82 -26.78
N VAL A 203 5.02 -3.48 -27.22
CA VAL A 203 5.26 -2.48 -28.23
C VAL A 203 5.26 -3.15 -29.60
N LEU A 204 4.32 -2.76 -30.45
CA LEU A 204 4.21 -3.22 -31.82
C LEU A 204 4.90 -2.24 -32.76
N THR A 205 5.74 -2.75 -33.65
CA THR A 205 6.33 -2.00 -34.75
C THR A 205 5.87 -2.60 -36.08
N LYS A 206 5.66 -1.74 -37.06
CA LYS A 206 5.35 -2.13 -38.44
C LYS A 206 6.21 -1.30 -39.34
N ILE A 207 7.01 -1.95 -40.20
CA ILE A 207 7.73 -1.33 -41.30
C ILE A 207 7.29 -1.95 -42.60
N VAL A 208 7.46 -1.21 -43.65
CA VAL A 208 7.18 -1.66 -45.04
C VAL A 208 8.48 -1.64 -45.79
N GLU A 209 8.86 -2.76 -46.34
CA GLU A 209 10.12 -2.92 -47.08
C GLU A 209 9.84 -3.21 -48.56
N ASP A 210 10.79 -2.81 -49.39
CA ASP A 210 10.85 -3.25 -50.82
C ASP A 210 11.34 -4.70 -50.91
N ALA A 211 11.41 -5.21 -52.15
CA ALA A 211 11.95 -6.56 -52.41
C ALA A 211 13.42 -6.75 -52.01
N LEU A 212 14.17 -5.69 -51.73
CA LEU A 212 15.55 -5.69 -51.32
C LEU A 212 15.71 -5.55 -49.81
N GLY A 213 14.63 -5.39 -49.05
CA GLY A 213 14.64 -5.23 -47.59
C GLY A 213 14.93 -3.79 -47.12
N ASN A 214 14.75 -2.78 -47.96
CA ASN A 214 14.89 -1.39 -47.55
C ASN A 214 13.56 -0.89 -46.99
N ASP A 215 13.58 -0.17 -45.87
CA ASP A 215 12.39 0.49 -45.33
C ASP A 215 11.90 1.59 -46.30
N ILE A 216 10.69 1.43 -46.81
CA ILE A 216 10.02 2.34 -47.72
C ILE A 216 8.76 2.95 -47.09
N GLY A 217 8.64 2.94 -45.77
CA GLY A 217 7.50 3.50 -45.06
C GLY A 217 7.28 4.97 -45.39
N GLY A 218 6.08 5.31 -45.87
CA GLY A 218 5.74 6.68 -46.30
C GLY A 218 6.23 7.11 -47.68
N ILE A 219 6.84 6.22 -48.46
CA ILE A 219 7.27 6.48 -49.83
C ILE A 219 6.16 6.06 -50.81
N LEU A 220 6.02 6.80 -51.93
CA LEU A 220 5.10 6.42 -53.01
C LEU A 220 5.67 5.21 -53.75
N VAL A 221 4.84 4.20 -53.96
CA VAL A 221 5.16 2.97 -54.66
C VAL A 221 4.34 2.88 -55.96
N ASN A 222 4.83 2.12 -56.93
CA ASN A 222 4.13 1.94 -58.19
C ASN A 222 3.19 0.72 -58.15
N LEU A 223 2.22 0.72 -59.05
CA LEU A 223 1.36 -0.44 -59.21
C LEU A 223 2.17 -1.64 -59.73
N GLY A 224 2.18 -2.72 -58.95
CA GLY A 224 2.92 -3.93 -59.24
C GLY A 224 4.22 -4.10 -58.44
N ASP A 225 4.63 -3.09 -57.65
CA ASP A 225 5.76 -3.24 -56.75
C ASP A 225 5.44 -4.27 -55.67
N GLU A 226 6.45 -5.09 -55.31
CA GLU A 226 6.36 -6.04 -54.23
C GLU A 226 6.65 -5.32 -52.90
N LEU A 227 5.75 -5.48 -51.94
CA LEU A 227 5.86 -4.89 -50.61
C LEU A 227 5.88 -5.98 -49.54
N ASN A 228 6.89 -5.93 -48.67
CA ASN A 228 7.02 -6.78 -47.51
C ASN A 228 6.61 -6.00 -46.26
N TYR A 229 5.64 -6.54 -45.52
CA TYR A 229 5.27 -6.00 -44.19
C TYR A 229 6.01 -6.75 -43.11
N VAL A 230 6.88 -6.05 -42.38
CA VAL A 230 7.58 -6.61 -41.23
C VAL A 230 6.90 -6.12 -39.99
N LEU A 231 6.40 -7.06 -39.18
CA LEU A 231 5.80 -6.80 -37.88
C LEU A 231 6.79 -7.24 -36.80
N GLY A 232 7.20 -6.30 -35.99
CA GLY A 232 7.99 -6.57 -34.79
C GLY A 232 7.13 -6.39 -33.55
N PHE A 233 7.41 -7.15 -32.53
CA PHE A 233 6.88 -6.94 -31.21
C PHE A 233 7.98 -7.06 -30.17
N ASN A 234 7.90 -6.25 -29.13
CA ASN A 234 8.84 -6.27 -28.01
C ASN A 234 8.04 -6.09 -26.72
N ASN A 235 8.28 -6.94 -25.77
CA ASN A 235 7.73 -6.76 -24.45
C ASN A 235 8.69 -5.89 -23.62
N THR A 236 8.24 -4.71 -23.22
CA THR A 236 8.99 -3.78 -22.35
C THR A 236 8.42 -3.75 -20.93
N GLY A 237 7.44 -4.61 -20.64
CA GLY A 237 6.87 -4.81 -19.31
C GLY A 237 7.77 -5.64 -18.39
N ASN A 238 7.23 -6.05 -17.27
CA ASN A 238 7.93 -6.84 -16.24
C ASN A 238 7.66 -8.35 -16.33
N ASP A 239 7.03 -8.82 -17.39
CA ASP A 239 6.77 -10.22 -17.69
C ASP A 239 7.43 -10.58 -19.04
N ASP A 240 8.15 -11.69 -19.10
CA ASP A 240 8.83 -12.18 -20.31
C ASP A 240 7.90 -13.04 -21.18
#